data_6a0e7aed70c16f26445ce6a68edf39ab
#
_entry.id   6a0e7aed70c16f26445ce6a68edf39ab
#
_cell.length_a   1.000
_cell.length_b   1.000
_cell.length_c   1.000
_cell.angle_alpha   90.00
_cell.angle_beta   90.00
_cell.angle_gamma   90.00
#
_symmetry.space_group_name_H-M   'P 1'
#
loop_
_entity.id
_entity.type
_entity.pdbx_description
1 polymer ?
#
loop_
_entity_poly.entity_id
_entity_poly.type
_entity_poly.pdbx_seq_one_letter_code
_entity_poly.pdbx_strand_id
1 'polypeptide(L)'
;ICGSLKSIDSKLYNTDLYSKYYSFASEIFNNISIDLEWNLDKTPLETDQIMIATLIDSACYFGIEDLKNKSSQIFKEISFNSNDEIHPNLKRPLLFSVAYNGESNDFDKIWELYLNSNSQEEKSLYLGSLTQFKNIDKIKFLLNQVTTKNIRKHDIASVLIGVANNNLAL
;
A
#
# COMPACT_ATOMS: atom_id res chain seq x y z
N ILE A 1 14.25 9.69 -3.85
CA ILE A 1 14.88 8.75 -2.89
C ILE A 1 13.94 7.58 -2.58
N CYS A 2 12.70 7.79 -2.09
CA CYS A 2 11.78 6.71 -1.71
C CYS A 2 11.52 5.70 -2.85
N GLY A 3 11.18 6.18 -4.05
CA GLY A 3 10.96 5.33 -5.21
C GLY A 3 12.21 4.58 -5.66
N SER A 4 13.38 5.21 -5.55
CA SER A 4 14.65 4.57 -5.88
C SER A 4 14.96 3.42 -4.91
N LEU A 5 14.73 3.60 -3.62
CA LEU A 5 14.91 2.53 -2.62
C LEU A 5 13.97 1.36 -2.89
N LYS A 6 12.68 1.58 -3.15
CA LYS A 6 11.75 0.50 -3.52
C LYS A 6 12.16 -0.21 -4.83
N SER A 7 12.71 0.52 -5.81
CA SER A 7 13.21 -0.08 -7.06
C SER A 7 14.47 -0.94 -6.84
N ILE A 8 15.35 -0.56 -5.92
CA ILE A 8 16.53 -1.35 -5.55
C ILE A 8 16.08 -2.61 -4.79
N ASP A 9 15.11 -2.50 -3.89
CA ASP A 9 14.54 -3.62 -3.15
C ASP A 9 14.08 -4.74 -4.09
N SER A 10 13.30 -4.39 -5.12
CA SER A 10 12.82 -5.36 -6.10
C SER A 10 13.94 -6.04 -6.90
N LYS A 11 15.06 -5.36 -7.13
CA LYS A 11 16.21 -5.90 -7.89
C LYS A 11 17.12 -6.79 -7.03
N LEU A 12 17.20 -6.50 -5.74
CA LEU A 12 18.03 -7.25 -4.81
C LEU A 12 17.30 -8.44 -4.18
N TYR A 13 15.98 -8.49 -4.31
CA TYR A 13 15.19 -9.61 -3.81
C TYR A 13 15.76 -10.94 -4.33
N ASN A 14 15.86 -11.94 -3.48
CA ASN A 14 16.52 -13.23 -3.77
C ASN A 14 18.04 -13.18 -4.01
N THR A 15 18.73 -12.12 -3.61
CA THR A 15 20.20 -12.06 -3.61
C THR A 15 20.76 -12.10 -2.19
N ASP A 16 22.02 -12.48 -2.04
CA ASP A 16 22.74 -12.50 -0.73
C ASP A 16 22.84 -11.10 -0.10
N LEU A 17 22.64 -10.04 -0.89
CA LEU A 17 22.70 -8.65 -0.42
C LEU A 17 21.37 -8.15 0.13
N TYR A 18 20.27 -8.86 -0.14
CA TYR A 18 18.92 -8.38 0.18
C TYR A 18 18.75 -8.05 1.67
N SER A 19 19.13 -8.94 2.56
CA SER A 19 18.97 -8.72 4.00
C SER A 19 19.71 -7.49 4.51
N LYS A 20 20.94 -7.27 4.03
CA LYS A 20 21.74 -6.08 4.38
C LYS A 20 21.12 -4.80 3.84
N TYR A 21 20.66 -4.86 2.60
CA TYR A 21 19.99 -3.73 1.96
C TYR A 21 18.69 -3.37 2.70
N TYR A 22 17.84 -4.37 2.99
CA TYR A 22 16.58 -4.16 3.68
C TYR A 22 16.78 -3.56 5.07
N SER A 23 17.75 -4.07 5.83
CA SER A 23 18.11 -3.51 7.14
C SER A 23 18.58 -2.06 7.05
N PHE A 24 19.42 -1.73 6.07
CA PHE A 24 19.87 -0.36 5.83
C PHE A 24 18.70 0.57 5.49
N ALA A 25 17.81 0.17 4.58
CA ALA A 25 16.64 0.96 4.23
C ALA A 25 15.69 1.14 5.42
N SER A 26 15.44 0.08 6.19
CA SER A 26 14.63 0.12 7.40
C SER A 26 15.21 1.09 8.44
N GLU A 27 16.53 1.10 8.66
CA GLU A 27 17.19 2.02 9.58
C GLU A 27 17.00 3.48 9.16
N ILE A 28 17.13 3.80 7.87
CA ILE A 28 16.86 5.15 7.35
C ILE A 28 15.43 5.58 7.70
N PHE A 29 14.44 4.72 7.38
CA PHE A 29 13.05 5.06 7.62
C PHE A 29 12.68 5.07 9.11
N ASN A 30 13.30 4.24 9.94
CA ASN A 30 13.12 4.28 11.38
C ASN A 30 13.53 5.64 11.97
N ASN A 31 14.66 6.18 11.53
CA ASN A 31 15.13 7.50 11.97
C ASN A 31 14.21 8.65 11.51
N ILE A 32 13.66 8.55 10.30
CA ILE A 32 12.74 9.54 9.74
C ILE A 32 11.34 9.44 10.35
N SER A 33 10.90 8.24 10.71
CA SER A 33 9.52 7.97 11.14
C SER A 33 9.17 8.52 12.53
N ILE A 34 10.15 8.94 13.32
CA ILE A 34 9.96 9.46 14.69
C ILE A 34 8.94 10.63 14.73
N ASP A 35 8.96 11.48 13.70
CA ASP A 35 8.10 12.67 13.60
C ASP A 35 6.93 12.48 12.61
N LEU A 36 6.73 11.28 12.07
CA LEU A 36 5.65 11.03 11.10
C LEU A 36 4.35 10.63 11.80
N GLU A 37 3.30 11.39 11.53
CA GLU A 37 1.96 11.14 12.05
C GLU A 37 0.95 10.86 10.93
N TRP A 38 -0.06 10.01 11.21
CA TRP A 38 -1.20 9.77 10.32
C TRP A 38 -2.22 10.93 10.37
N ASN A 39 -1.72 12.16 10.41
CA ASN A 39 -2.53 13.39 10.40
C ASN A 39 -1.77 14.50 9.67
N LEU A 40 -2.42 15.16 8.73
CA LEU A 40 -1.86 16.25 7.93
C LEU A 40 -2.53 17.62 8.23
N ASP A 41 -3.42 17.71 9.20
CA ASP A 41 -4.20 18.92 9.48
C ASP A 41 -3.33 20.14 9.81
N LYS A 42 -2.15 19.89 10.39
CA LYS A 42 -1.19 20.94 10.76
C LYS A 42 -0.19 21.26 9.64
N THR A 43 -0.30 20.61 8.49
CA THR A 43 0.64 20.77 7.38
C THR A 43 0.00 21.62 6.29
N PRO A 44 0.31 22.94 6.23
CA PRO A 44 -0.43 23.86 5.36
C PRO A 44 -0.06 23.76 3.88
N LEU A 45 1.15 23.25 3.56
CA LEU A 45 1.62 23.16 2.19
C LEU A 45 1.32 21.78 1.61
N GLU A 46 0.65 21.76 0.47
CA GLU A 46 0.31 20.51 -0.25
C GLU A 46 1.56 19.67 -0.59
N THR A 47 2.65 20.31 -0.97
CA THR A 47 3.94 19.65 -1.24
C THR A 47 4.47 18.88 -0.04
N ASP A 48 4.33 19.45 1.16
CA ASP A 48 4.77 18.82 2.40
C ASP A 48 3.83 17.67 2.78
N GLN A 49 2.53 17.81 2.56
CA GLN A 49 1.55 16.75 2.73
C GLN A 49 1.86 15.54 1.85
N ILE A 50 2.18 15.76 0.57
CA ILE A 50 2.56 14.71 -0.38
C ILE A 50 3.89 14.07 0.05
N MET A 51 4.84 14.87 0.52
CA MET A 51 6.12 14.36 1.02
C MET A 51 5.92 13.47 2.24
N ILE A 52 5.17 13.90 3.24
CA ILE A 52 4.86 13.11 4.45
C ILE A 52 4.14 11.82 4.08
N ALA A 53 3.12 11.88 3.23
CA ALA A 53 2.39 10.71 2.75
C ALA A 53 3.32 9.70 2.05
N THR A 54 4.27 10.18 1.24
CA THR A 54 5.27 9.35 0.55
C THR A 54 6.26 8.71 1.53
N LEU A 55 6.65 9.43 2.56
CA LEU A 55 7.53 8.92 3.62
C LEU A 55 6.82 7.83 4.44
N ILE A 56 5.55 8.05 4.83
CA ILE A 56 4.73 7.06 5.55
C ILE A 56 4.59 5.77 4.71
N ASP A 57 4.22 5.88 3.42
CA ASP A 57 4.11 4.72 2.51
C ASP A 57 5.42 3.93 2.42
N SER A 58 6.53 4.64 2.38
CA SER A 58 7.84 4.01 2.28
C SER A 58 8.31 3.39 3.61
N ALA A 59 8.06 4.06 4.72
CA ALA A 59 8.37 3.55 6.04
C ALA A 59 7.56 2.26 6.35
N CYS A 60 6.28 2.24 5.99
CA CYS A 60 5.45 1.04 6.13
C CYS A 60 5.94 -0.10 5.21
N TYR A 61 6.35 0.21 3.98
CA TYR A 61 6.93 -0.77 3.05
C TYR A 61 8.20 -1.42 3.63
N PHE A 62 9.09 -0.63 4.22
CA PHE A 62 10.32 -1.10 4.85
C PHE A 62 10.15 -1.55 6.31
N GLY A 63 8.93 -1.81 6.75
CA GLY A 63 8.64 -2.56 7.96
C GLY A 63 8.66 -1.76 9.25
N ILE A 64 8.45 -0.43 9.23
CA ILE A 64 8.35 0.38 10.45
C ILE A 64 7.05 0.04 11.18
N GLU A 65 7.18 -0.77 12.25
CA GLU A 65 6.07 -1.42 12.93
C GLU A 65 5.07 -0.43 13.55
N ASP A 66 5.52 0.67 14.14
CA ASP A 66 4.63 1.66 14.77
C ASP A 66 3.66 2.27 13.74
N LEU A 67 4.17 2.65 12.56
CA LEU A 67 3.35 3.17 11.48
C LEU A 67 2.40 2.11 10.89
N LYS A 68 2.87 0.86 10.76
CA LYS A 68 2.06 -0.27 10.28
C LYS A 68 0.93 -0.60 11.25
N ASN A 69 1.23 -0.68 12.54
CA ASN A 69 0.22 -0.96 13.56
C ASN A 69 -0.85 0.14 13.60
N LYS A 70 -0.42 1.39 13.50
CA LYS A 70 -1.34 2.53 13.45
C LYS A 70 -2.21 2.48 12.19
N SER A 71 -1.65 2.14 11.02
CA SER A 71 -2.44 1.98 9.79
C SER A 71 -3.51 0.90 9.92
N SER A 72 -3.17 -0.24 10.51
CA SER A 72 -4.13 -1.33 10.74
C SER A 72 -5.26 -0.92 11.70
N GLN A 73 -4.93 -0.15 12.74
CA GLN A 73 -5.93 0.40 13.64
C GLN A 73 -6.87 1.36 12.90
N ILE A 74 -6.34 2.35 12.20
CA ILE A 74 -7.11 3.33 11.43
C ILE A 74 -8.01 2.61 10.42
N PHE A 75 -7.49 1.61 9.69
CA PHE A 75 -8.26 0.88 8.69
C PHE A 75 -9.43 0.09 9.26
N LYS A 76 -9.31 -0.40 10.50
CA LYS A 76 -10.40 -1.11 11.21
C LYS A 76 -11.49 -0.15 11.65
N GLU A 77 -11.13 1.06 12.05
CA GLU A 77 -12.04 2.09 12.58
C GLU A 77 -12.76 2.89 11.48
N ILE A 78 -12.14 3.05 10.30
CA ILE A 78 -12.70 3.86 9.21
C ILE A 78 -13.89 3.16 8.54
N SER A 79 -14.97 3.93 8.35
CA SER A 79 -16.04 3.62 7.39
C SER A 79 -15.80 4.38 6.09
N PHE A 80 -15.28 3.71 5.08
CA PHE A 80 -14.96 4.32 3.76
C PHE A 80 -16.17 4.94 3.02
N ASN A 81 -17.34 4.99 3.67
CA ASN A 81 -18.57 5.59 3.13
C ASN A 81 -18.70 7.10 3.45
N SER A 82 -17.85 7.66 4.31
CA SER A 82 -17.84 9.09 4.64
C SER A 82 -16.56 9.75 4.11
N ASN A 83 -16.73 10.92 3.45
CA ASN A 83 -15.62 11.63 2.82
C ASN A 83 -14.63 12.31 3.80
N ASP A 84 -14.92 12.27 5.12
CA ASP A 84 -14.26 13.12 6.11
C ASP A 84 -13.33 12.37 7.08
N GLU A 85 -13.15 11.05 6.91
CA GLU A 85 -12.46 10.24 7.94
C GLU A 85 -10.93 10.17 7.78
N ILE A 86 -10.39 10.43 6.59
CA ILE A 86 -8.94 10.46 6.34
C ILE A 86 -8.57 11.46 5.26
N HIS A 87 -7.49 12.20 5.48
CA HIS A 87 -6.97 13.13 4.49
C HIS A 87 -6.70 12.41 3.14
N PRO A 88 -7.11 12.97 1.97
CA PRO A 88 -6.97 12.31 0.66
C PRO A 88 -5.56 11.82 0.37
N ASN A 89 -4.52 12.58 0.73
CA ASN A 89 -3.13 12.20 0.53
C ASN A 89 -2.70 11.00 1.39
N LEU A 90 -3.44 10.66 2.47
CA LEU A 90 -3.17 9.50 3.33
C LEU A 90 -3.95 8.25 2.92
N LYS A 91 -4.95 8.34 2.03
CA LYS A 91 -5.70 7.15 1.57
C LYS A 91 -4.78 6.09 0.95
N ARG A 92 -3.87 6.50 0.07
CA ARG A 92 -2.91 5.59 -0.56
C ARG A 92 -1.96 4.95 0.45
N PRO A 93 -1.20 5.70 1.26
CA PRO A 93 -0.34 5.12 2.30
C PRO A 93 -1.07 4.14 3.21
N LEU A 94 -2.31 4.46 3.61
CA LEU A 94 -3.12 3.60 4.47
C LEU A 94 -3.39 2.25 3.82
N LEU A 95 -3.97 2.24 2.62
CA LEU A 95 -4.34 1.01 1.93
C LEU A 95 -3.13 0.14 1.59
N PHE A 96 -2.02 0.77 1.17
CA PHE A 96 -0.78 0.04 0.86
C PHE A 96 -0.11 -0.51 2.11
N SER A 97 -0.10 0.25 3.21
CA SER A 97 0.42 -0.24 4.49
C SER A 97 -0.35 -1.46 4.99
N VAL A 98 -1.67 -1.43 4.92
CA VAL A 98 -2.54 -2.56 5.28
C VAL A 98 -2.24 -3.77 4.40
N ALA A 99 -2.04 -3.57 3.10
CA ALA A 99 -1.66 -4.64 2.18
C ALA A 99 -0.28 -5.25 2.51
N TYR A 100 0.70 -4.43 2.91
CA TYR A 100 2.02 -4.92 3.35
C TYR A 100 1.95 -5.74 4.64
N ASN A 101 0.97 -5.50 5.52
CA ASN A 101 0.70 -6.32 6.68
C ASN A 101 0.06 -7.67 6.33
N GLY A 102 -0.77 -7.72 5.29
CA GLY A 102 -1.18 -8.95 4.62
C GLY A 102 -2.27 -9.78 5.28
N GLU A 103 -3.12 -9.22 6.15
CA GLU A 103 -4.25 -9.94 6.72
C GLU A 103 -5.32 -10.25 5.66
N SER A 104 -5.81 -11.52 5.64
CA SER A 104 -6.80 -11.96 4.63
C SER A 104 -8.12 -11.20 4.70
N ASN A 105 -8.58 -10.86 5.90
CA ASN A 105 -9.83 -10.11 6.10
C ASN A 105 -9.72 -8.68 5.55
N ASP A 106 -8.54 -8.07 5.63
CA ASP A 106 -8.32 -6.73 5.09
C ASP A 106 -8.37 -6.75 3.56
N PHE A 107 -7.84 -7.80 2.94
CA PHE A 107 -8.00 -8.01 1.50
C PHE A 107 -9.49 -8.05 1.09
N ASP A 108 -10.29 -8.83 1.79
CA ASP A 108 -11.71 -8.99 1.48
C ASP A 108 -12.46 -7.67 1.64
N LYS A 109 -12.16 -6.90 2.69
CA LYS A 109 -12.72 -5.54 2.89
C LYS A 109 -12.35 -4.60 1.75
N ILE A 110 -11.07 -4.57 1.31
CA ILE A 110 -10.63 -3.72 0.19
C ILE A 110 -11.27 -4.19 -1.13
N TRP A 111 -11.43 -5.50 -1.33
CA TRP A 111 -12.12 -6.05 -2.51
C TRP A 111 -13.58 -5.61 -2.56
N GLU A 112 -14.30 -5.62 -1.44
CA GLU A 112 -15.67 -5.12 -1.35
C GLU A 112 -15.73 -3.61 -1.64
N LEU A 113 -14.80 -2.81 -1.13
CA LEU A 113 -14.70 -1.38 -1.44
C LEU A 113 -14.49 -1.15 -2.94
N TYR A 114 -13.64 -1.95 -3.58
CA TYR A 114 -13.44 -1.89 -5.03
C TYR A 114 -14.73 -2.17 -5.80
N LEU A 115 -15.47 -3.21 -5.43
CA LEU A 115 -16.71 -3.59 -6.11
C LEU A 115 -17.78 -2.50 -5.99
N ASN A 116 -17.89 -1.89 -4.81
CA ASN A 116 -18.94 -0.94 -4.46
C ASN A 116 -18.60 0.51 -4.83
N SER A 117 -17.35 0.87 -5.07
CA SER A 117 -16.99 2.24 -5.45
C SER A 117 -17.52 2.60 -6.85
N ASN A 118 -17.98 3.83 -7.01
CA ASN A 118 -18.33 4.43 -8.31
C ASN A 118 -17.21 5.32 -8.85
N SER A 119 -16.18 5.62 -8.05
CA SER A 119 -15.05 6.45 -8.44
C SER A 119 -14.01 5.63 -9.19
N GLN A 120 -13.61 6.11 -10.36
CA GLN A 120 -12.54 5.52 -11.17
C GLN A 120 -11.19 5.56 -10.44
N GLU A 121 -10.92 6.67 -9.77
CA GLU A 121 -9.69 6.89 -9.01
C GLU A 121 -9.60 5.94 -7.82
N GLU A 122 -10.67 5.84 -7.02
CA GLU A 122 -10.72 4.90 -5.90
C GLU A 122 -10.58 3.44 -6.35
N LYS A 123 -11.26 3.04 -7.42
CA LYS A 123 -11.09 1.70 -8.00
C LYS A 123 -9.65 1.39 -8.35
N SER A 124 -8.96 2.34 -8.98
CA SER A 124 -7.54 2.17 -9.31
C SER A 124 -6.67 2.06 -8.06
N LEU A 125 -6.99 2.83 -7.02
CA LEU A 125 -6.29 2.81 -5.75
C LEU A 125 -6.48 1.47 -5.01
N TYR A 126 -7.72 0.98 -4.91
CA TYR A 126 -8.04 -0.31 -4.29
C TYR A 126 -7.36 -1.46 -5.04
N LEU A 127 -7.46 -1.52 -6.37
CA LEU A 127 -6.78 -2.55 -7.16
C LEU A 127 -5.26 -2.51 -6.98
N GLY A 128 -4.68 -1.30 -6.97
CA GLY A 128 -3.25 -1.14 -6.74
C GLY A 128 -2.82 -1.70 -5.37
N SER A 129 -3.57 -1.44 -4.30
CA SER A 129 -3.26 -1.98 -2.98
C SER A 129 -3.46 -3.51 -2.90
N LEU A 130 -4.51 -4.06 -3.53
CA LEU A 130 -4.76 -5.50 -3.56
C LEU A 130 -3.61 -6.29 -4.18
N THR A 131 -2.89 -5.71 -5.15
CA THR A 131 -1.71 -6.36 -5.75
C THR A 131 -0.51 -6.46 -4.82
N GLN A 132 -0.51 -5.74 -3.68
CA GLN A 132 0.61 -5.71 -2.73
C GLN A 132 0.48 -6.71 -1.58
N PHE A 133 -0.63 -7.45 -1.50
CA PHE A 133 -0.80 -8.47 -0.49
C PHE A 133 0.20 -9.62 -0.66
N LYS A 134 0.65 -10.18 0.47
CA LYS A 134 1.62 -11.29 0.51
C LYS A 134 0.96 -12.67 0.47
N ASN A 135 -0.35 -12.74 0.64
CA ASN A 135 -1.08 -14.00 0.65
C ASN A 135 -1.29 -14.52 -0.77
N ILE A 136 -0.64 -15.63 -1.08
CA ILE A 136 -0.64 -16.26 -2.42
C ILE A 136 -2.06 -16.63 -2.87
N ASP A 137 -2.92 -17.10 -1.97
CA ASP A 137 -4.29 -17.49 -2.35
C ASP A 137 -5.14 -16.27 -2.71
N LYS A 138 -4.94 -15.14 -2.03
CA LYS A 138 -5.60 -13.87 -2.37
C LYS A 138 -5.08 -13.30 -3.69
N ILE A 139 -3.79 -13.43 -3.97
CA ILE A 139 -3.21 -13.03 -5.27
C ILE A 139 -3.74 -13.93 -6.40
N LYS A 140 -3.82 -15.25 -6.20
CA LYS A 140 -4.45 -16.16 -7.17
C LYS A 140 -5.92 -15.82 -7.40
N PHE A 141 -6.65 -15.51 -6.33
CA PHE A 141 -8.03 -15.03 -6.44
C PHE A 141 -8.09 -13.77 -7.31
N LEU A 142 -7.26 -12.76 -7.03
CA LEU A 142 -7.22 -11.51 -7.79
C LEU A 142 -6.91 -11.76 -9.28
N LEU A 143 -5.93 -12.61 -9.59
CA LEU A 143 -5.59 -12.98 -10.96
C LEU A 143 -6.74 -13.71 -11.68
N ASN A 144 -7.50 -14.56 -10.98
CA ASN A 144 -8.69 -15.19 -11.55
C ASN A 144 -9.79 -14.16 -11.86
N GLN A 145 -9.89 -13.06 -11.09
CA GLN A 145 -10.86 -12.01 -11.38
C GLN A 145 -10.54 -11.23 -12.67
N VAL A 146 -9.30 -11.24 -13.14
CA VAL A 146 -8.88 -10.57 -14.40
C VAL A 146 -9.66 -11.13 -15.61
N THR A 147 -10.04 -12.40 -15.58
CA THR A 147 -10.80 -13.06 -16.67
C THR A 147 -12.32 -12.87 -16.53
N THR A 148 -12.78 -12.23 -15.46
CA THR A 148 -14.20 -11.99 -15.19
C THR A 148 -14.61 -10.56 -15.61
N LYS A 149 -15.90 -10.23 -15.38
CA LYS A 149 -16.40 -8.87 -15.57
C LYS A 149 -16.15 -7.95 -14.35
N ASN A 150 -15.62 -8.50 -13.25
CA ASN A 150 -15.39 -7.75 -12.03
C ASN A 150 -14.26 -6.74 -12.19
N ILE A 151 -13.21 -7.09 -12.95
CA ILE A 151 -12.12 -6.16 -13.25
C ILE A 151 -12.34 -5.56 -14.65
N ARG A 152 -12.28 -4.23 -14.73
CA ARG A 152 -12.46 -3.51 -15.99
C ARG A 152 -11.29 -3.78 -16.94
N LYS A 153 -11.55 -3.86 -18.23
CA LYS A 153 -10.54 -4.21 -19.24
C LYS A 153 -9.30 -3.33 -19.21
N HIS A 154 -9.44 -2.04 -18.92
CA HIS A 154 -8.31 -1.12 -18.86
C HIS A 154 -7.48 -1.25 -17.57
N ASP A 155 -8.02 -1.86 -16.50
CA ASP A 155 -7.30 -2.11 -15.26
C ASP A 155 -6.51 -3.42 -15.26
N ILE A 156 -6.80 -4.32 -16.20
CA ILE A 156 -6.17 -5.64 -16.28
C ILE A 156 -4.65 -5.54 -16.32
N ALA A 157 -4.12 -4.67 -17.19
CA ALA A 157 -2.67 -4.48 -17.30
C ALA A 157 -2.05 -3.99 -15.98
N SER A 158 -2.72 -3.07 -15.28
CA SER A 158 -2.25 -2.55 -13.99
C SER A 158 -2.21 -3.62 -12.91
N VAL A 159 -3.22 -4.50 -12.87
CA VAL A 159 -3.25 -5.65 -11.93
C VAL A 159 -2.10 -6.62 -12.23
N LEU A 160 -1.91 -7.00 -13.51
CA LEU A 160 -0.85 -7.94 -13.89
C LEU A 160 0.55 -7.36 -13.58
N ILE A 161 0.78 -6.08 -13.88
CA ILE A 161 2.04 -5.39 -13.57
C ILE A 161 2.22 -5.29 -12.05
N GLY A 162 1.17 -4.94 -11.30
CA GLY A 162 1.22 -4.84 -9.84
C GLY A 162 1.59 -6.17 -9.19
N VAL A 163 0.96 -7.27 -9.61
CA VAL A 163 1.29 -8.61 -9.11
C VAL A 163 2.70 -9.04 -9.51
N ALA A 164 3.12 -8.78 -10.76
CA ALA A 164 4.47 -9.11 -11.22
C ALA A 164 5.58 -8.35 -10.48
N ASN A 165 5.27 -7.17 -9.95
CA ASN A 165 6.20 -6.38 -9.12
C ASN A 165 6.13 -6.73 -7.63
N ASN A 166 5.23 -7.62 -7.22
CA ASN A 166 5.12 -8.07 -5.85
C ASN A 166 6.04 -9.28 -5.63
N ASN A 167 7.27 -9.01 -5.22
CA ASN A 167 8.30 -10.03 -4.99
C ASN A 167 7.91 -11.11 -3.98
N LEU A 168 6.87 -10.89 -3.19
CA LEU A 168 6.41 -11.81 -2.15
C LEU A 168 5.26 -12.70 -2.62
N ALA A 169 4.73 -12.47 -3.81
CA ALA A 169 3.64 -13.23 -4.43
C ALA A 169 4.16 -14.24 -5.49
N LEU A 170 5.43 -14.23 -5.79
CA LEU A 170 6.14 -15.13 -6.71
C LEU A 170 7.01 -16.11 -5.94
#